data_ae5c0b144aad620110919c2adff8cf01
#
_entry.id   ae5c0b144aad620110919c2adff8cf01
#
_cell.length_a   1.000
_cell.length_b   1.000
_cell.length_c   1.000
_cell.angle_alpha   90.00
_cell.angle_beta   90.00
_cell.angle_gamma   90.00
#
_symmetry.space_group_name_H-M   'P 1'
#
loop_
_entity.id
_entity.type
_entity.pdbx_description
1 polymer ?
#
loop_
_entity_poly.entity_id
_entity_poly.type
_entity_poly.pdbx_seq_one_letter_code
_entity_poly.pdbx_strand_id
1 'polypeptide(L)'
;MTHKLKRMAFLASFGMMAASAMAKNDYVAYLFTYFTGNAPEHEQICYALSNDGWNYTPLNGGHPVIASDSIARTKCVRDPHILRGEDGWFYQVVTDMRSSLGWSSNRGMVLMRSRDLLHWEHHTIHFPDRYKGTMFANVVRVWAPQTIYDESVGKYMVYFSILTDDGSCPYDRVYYVYANDDFSDFVGEPKVLFDVKDAAIDTDIVRDDDGLYHVFFKTEGQRQKGIKQFITPDLHDLSKWELQPGFCQDTDKAVEGAGVFRLFDGTWVLMYDCYTSYHYQFCKSTDLRTFKQVQDTQTTGAFTPRHGTVIAITRSEHELLTAWDALMTAEADLKAIPVPTLTLKQLDSRKALLEEAQKVLNGKASAKAYKAQAAKIQKFLKQYAA
;
A
#
# COMPACT_ATOMS: atom_id res chain seq x y z
N MET A 1 33.56 43.97 58.69
CA MET A 1 34.00 43.50 57.36
C MET A 1 33.04 42.44 56.88
N THR A 2 32.19 42.82 56.02
CA THR A 2 30.99 42.04 55.61
C THR A 2 31.23 41.26 54.32
N HIS A 3 31.20 39.96 54.42
CA HIS A 3 31.18 39.07 53.21
C HIS A 3 29.73 38.88 52.71
N LYS A 4 29.45 39.47 51.57
CA LYS A 4 28.20 39.23 50.82
C LYS A 4 28.30 37.89 50.11
N LEU A 5 27.50 36.84 50.49
CA LEU A 5 27.23 35.66 49.74
C LEU A 5 26.26 36.01 48.60
N LYS A 6 26.70 35.82 47.35
CA LYS A 6 25.84 35.83 46.20
C LYS A 6 25.17 34.44 46.09
N ARG A 7 23.86 34.41 46.33
CA ARG A 7 23.02 33.25 45.97
C ARG A 7 22.80 33.25 44.45
N MET A 8 23.37 32.30 43.75
CA MET A 8 22.97 31.96 42.38
C MET A 8 21.67 31.18 42.46
N ALA A 9 20.58 31.76 41.95
CA ALA A 9 19.33 31.07 41.71
C ALA A 9 19.47 30.26 40.43
N PHE A 10 19.46 28.95 40.54
CA PHE A 10 19.26 28.04 39.40
C PHE A 10 17.77 28.07 39.04
N LEU A 11 17.41 28.71 37.95
CA LEU A 11 16.11 28.57 37.32
C LEU A 11 16.10 27.23 36.57
N ALA A 12 15.50 26.22 37.19
CA ALA A 12 15.10 25.00 36.50
C ALA A 12 13.92 25.35 35.58
N SER A 13 14.18 25.53 34.31
CA SER A 13 13.15 25.55 33.29
C SER A 13 12.57 24.15 33.14
N PHE A 14 11.45 23.88 33.81
CA PHE A 14 10.58 22.77 33.48
C PHE A 14 10.00 23.05 32.07
N GLY A 15 10.59 22.46 31.05
CA GLY A 15 9.97 22.33 29.76
C GLY A 15 8.71 21.47 29.95
N MET A 16 7.54 22.10 29.99
CA MET A 16 6.29 21.41 29.70
C MET A 16 6.40 20.84 28.27
N MET A 17 6.71 19.56 28.14
CA MET A 17 6.31 18.82 26.97
C MET A 17 4.78 18.84 26.95
N ALA A 18 4.22 19.73 26.14
CA ALA A 18 2.85 19.61 25.72
C ALA A 18 2.80 18.29 24.94
N ALA A 19 2.34 17.22 25.58
CA ALA A 19 1.80 16.08 24.87
C ALA A 19 0.65 16.66 24.03
N SER A 20 0.90 16.88 22.75
CA SER A 20 -0.16 17.09 21.79
C SER A 20 -1.02 15.83 21.89
N ALA A 21 -2.19 15.96 22.53
CA ALA A 21 -3.23 14.96 22.41
C ALA A 21 -3.50 14.88 20.89
N MET A 22 -2.94 13.86 20.22
CA MET A 22 -3.31 13.52 18.85
C MET A 22 -4.82 13.40 18.88
N ALA A 23 -5.49 14.26 18.12
CA ALA A 23 -6.93 14.12 17.92
C ALA A 23 -7.14 12.69 17.49
N LYS A 24 -7.91 11.92 18.28
CA LYS A 24 -8.22 10.53 18.01
C LYS A 24 -8.83 10.52 16.61
N ASN A 25 -8.09 10.05 15.62
CA ASN A 25 -8.56 10.05 14.24
C ASN A 25 -9.91 9.32 14.21
N ASP A 26 -10.93 9.97 13.63
CA ASP A 26 -12.27 9.39 13.50
C ASP A 26 -12.25 8.34 12.38
N TYR A 27 -11.49 7.26 12.58
CA TYR A 27 -11.45 6.14 11.67
C TYR A 27 -12.78 5.38 11.72
N VAL A 28 -13.34 5.11 10.54
CA VAL A 28 -14.67 4.49 10.39
C VAL A 28 -14.69 3.31 9.44
N ALA A 29 -13.61 3.12 8.67
CA ALA A 29 -13.53 2.08 7.65
C ALA A 29 -12.07 1.74 7.34
N TYR A 30 -11.87 0.76 6.47
CA TYR A 30 -10.58 0.29 6.00
C TYR A 30 -10.52 0.40 4.48
N LEU A 31 -9.37 0.84 3.97
CA LEU A 31 -9.03 0.84 2.55
C LEU A 31 -8.02 -0.28 2.29
N PHE A 32 -8.34 -1.18 1.38
CA PHE A 32 -7.43 -2.19 0.86
C PHE A 32 -6.96 -1.77 -0.54
N THR A 33 -5.65 -1.60 -0.71
CA THR A 33 -4.99 -1.44 -2.01
C THR A 33 -4.41 -2.77 -2.45
N TYR A 34 -4.65 -3.18 -3.70
CA TYR A 34 -4.27 -4.50 -4.21
C TYR A 34 -4.12 -4.48 -5.74
N PHE A 35 -3.57 -5.53 -6.32
CA PHE A 35 -3.64 -5.82 -7.74
C PHE A 35 -4.42 -7.12 -7.97
N THR A 36 -4.72 -7.52 -9.22
CA THR A 36 -5.72 -8.58 -9.44
C THR A 36 -5.24 -9.81 -10.19
N GLY A 37 -4.05 -9.79 -10.80
CA GLY A 37 -3.54 -10.95 -11.54
C GLY A 37 -2.32 -10.66 -12.39
N ASN A 38 -1.99 -11.58 -13.31
CA ASN A 38 -0.75 -11.57 -14.08
C ASN A 38 -0.90 -11.05 -15.52
N ALA A 39 -2.11 -10.70 -15.95
CA ALA A 39 -2.29 -10.04 -17.25
C ALA A 39 -2.05 -8.52 -17.08
N PRO A 40 -1.58 -7.81 -18.13
CA PRO A 40 -1.27 -6.39 -18.03
C PRO A 40 -2.41 -5.52 -17.50
N GLU A 41 -3.64 -5.86 -17.84
CA GLU A 41 -4.87 -5.21 -17.35
C GLU A 41 -5.16 -5.52 -15.86
N HIS A 42 -4.54 -6.54 -15.29
CA HIS A 42 -4.66 -6.97 -13.90
C HIS A 42 -3.47 -6.52 -13.03
N GLU A 43 -2.35 -6.16 -13.64
CA GLU A 43 -1.17 -5.60 -12.97
C GLU A 43 -1.32 -4.08 -12.82
N GLN A 44 -2.34 -3.69 -12.05
CA GLN A 44 -2.79 -2.33 -11.84
C GLN A 44 -3.19 -2.13 -10.37
N ILE A 45 -3.25 -0.88 -9.91
CA ILE A 45 -3.69 -0.57 -8.54
C ILE A 45 -5.20 -0.52 -8.47
N CYS A 46 -5.79 -1.39 -7.65
CA CYS A 46 -7.21 -1.44 -7.33
C CYS A 46 -7.44 -1.11 -5.85
N TYR A 47 -8.64 -0.64 -5.53
CA TYR A 47 -9.08 -0.32 -4.18
C TYR A 47 -10.33 -1.09 -3.81
N ALA A 48 -10.46 -1.45 -2.52
CA ALA A 48 -11.70 -1.93 -1.94
C ALA A 48 -11.90 -1.31 -0.55
N LEU A 49 -13.15 -1.12 -0.15
CA LEU A 49 -13.52 -0.58 1.16
C LEU A 49 -14.14 -1.67 2.03
N SER A 50 -13.89 -1.57 3.34
CA SER A 50 -14.52 -2.41 4.35
C SER A 50 -14.89 -1.58 5.59
N ASN A 51 -16.04 -1.89 6.21
CA ASN A 51 -16.44 -1.30 7.47
C ASN A 51 -15.98 -2.13 8.69
N ASP A 52 -15.58 -3.38 8.48
CA ASP A 52 -15.24 -4.34 9.53
C ASP A 52 -13.81 -4.91 9.44
N GLY A 53 -13.09 -4.61 8.32
CA GLY A 53 -11.75 -5.13 8.04
C GLY A 53 -11.71 -6.57 7.53
N TRP A 54 -12.88 -7.20 7.35
CA TRP A 54 -13.00 -8.58 6.89
C TRP A 54 -13.69 -8.68 5.52
N ASN A 55 -14.77 -7.93 5.34
CA ASN A 55 -15.59 -7.95 4.13
C ASN A 55 -15.31 -6.70 3.30
N TYR A 56 -14.77 -6.87 2.10
CA TYR A 56 -14.35 -5.79 1.22
C TYR A 56 -15.26 -5.67 0.00
N THR A 57 -15.62 -4.43 -0.33
CA THR A 57 -16.34 -4.08 -1.55
C THR A 57 -15.38 -3.33 -2.48
N PRO A 58 -15.11 -3.85 -3.69
CA PRO A 58 -14.22 -3.19 -4.62
C PRO A 58 -14.81 -1.86 -5.10
N LEU A 59 -13.97 -0.84 -5.21
CA LEU A 59 -14.31 0.43 -5.86
C LEU A 59 -14.17 0.32 -7.37
N ASN A 60 -14.82 1.21 -8.11
CA ASN A 60 -14.79 1.26 -9.57
C ASN A 60 -15.17 -0.10 -10.23
N GLY A 61 -16.07 -0.84 -9.57
CA GLY A 61 -16.47 -2.18 -10.04
C GLY A 61 -15.33 -3.20 -10.11
N GLY A 62 -14.25 -3.02 -9.36
CA GLY A 62 -13.04 -3.85 -9.37
C GLY A 62 -12.03 -3.47 -10.46
N HIS A 63 -12.28 -2.40 -11.21
CA HIS A 63 -11.33 -1.84 -12.18
C HIS A 63 -10.28 -0.97 -11.50
N PRO A 64 -9.11 -0.75 -12.15
CA PRO A 64 -8.04 0.08 -11.60
C PRO A 64 -8.49 1.49 -11.22
N VAL A 65 -7.90 2.00 -10.14
CA VAL A 65 -8.11 3.39 -9.68
C VAL A 65 -6.99 4.32 -10.13
N ILE A 66 -5.82 3.76 -10.49
CA ILE A 66 -4.66 4.48 -10.99
C ILE A 66 -4.18 3.79 -12.27
N ALA A 67 -3.97 4.57 -13.33
CA ALA A 67 -3.45 4.08 -14.60
C ALA A 67 -1.95 3.80 -14.50
N SER A 68 -1.54 2.53 -14.41
CA SER A 68 -0.14 2.14 -14.24
C SER A 68 0.75 2.46 -15.44
N ASP A 69 0.19 2.56 -16.65
CA ASP A 69 0.92 2.97 -17.84
C ASP A 69 1.41 4.43 -17.79
N SER A 70 0.84 5.24 -16.90
CA SER A 70 1.24 6.63 -16.64
C SER A 70 2.28 6.78 -15.52
N ILE A 71 2.46 5.76 -14.67
CA ILE A 71 3.33 5.84 -13.48
C ILE A 71 4.52 4.88 -13.51
N ALA A 72 4.43 3.77 -14.24
CA ALA A 72 5.43 2.71 -14.27
C ALA A 72 6.15 2.61 -15.61
N ARG A 73 7.44 2.29 -15.58
CA ARG A 73 8.27 2.10 -16.78
C ARG A 73 7.82 0.90 -17.61
N THR A 74 7.43 -0.20 -16.93
CA THR A 74 6.89 -1.41 -17.58
C THR A 74 5.43 -1.27 -17.96
N LYS A 75 4.77 -0.16 -17.57
CA LYS A 75 3.33 0.12 -17.73
C LYS A 75 2.43 -0.84 -16.95
N CYS A 76 2.97 -1.52 -15.97
CA CYS A 76 2.30 -2.46 -15.10
C CYS A 76 2.88 -2.33 -13.69
N VAL A 77 2.05 -2.53 -12.65
CA VAL A 77 2.49 -2.50 -11.26
C VAL A 77 1.85 -3.61 -10.44
N ARG A 78 2.58 -4.06 -9.40
CA ARG A 78 2.16 -5.11 -8.48
C ARG A 78 2.45 -4.72 -7.05
N ASP A 79 1.96 -5.52 -6.12
CA ASP A 79 2.30 -5.51 -4.70
C ASP A 79 2.17 -4.12 -4.06
N PRO A 80 1.02 -3.43 -4.21
CA PRO A 80 0.90 -2.08 -3.68
C PRO A 80 0.91 -2.08 -2.15
N HIS A 81 1.84 -1.33 -1.58
CA HIS A 81 1.88 -1.06 -0.15
C HIS A 81 1.57 0.40 0.12
N ILE A 82 0.61 0.67 1.01
CA ILE A 82 0.18 2.00 1.41
C ILE A 82 0.43 2.24 2.89
N LEU A 83 0.94 3.43 3.22
CA LEU A 83 1.18 3.89 4.58
C LEU A 83 0.53 5.25 4.79
N ARG A 84 -0.11 5.45 5.93
CA ARG A 84 -0.54 6.77 6.40
C ARG A 84 0.60 7.45 7.13
N GLY A 85 1.07 8.58 6.62
CA GLY A 85 2.04 9.45 7.32
C GLY A 85 1.36 10.31 8.38
N GLU A 86 2.12 10.68 9.42
CA GLU A 86 1.65 11.60 10.46
C GLU A 86 1.60 13.06 9.99
N ASP A 87 2.26 13.36 8.88
CA ASP A 87 2.29 14.66 8.20
C ASP A 87 1.07 14.92 7.31
N GLY A 88 0.11 13.99 7.31
CA GLY A 88 -1.13 14.03 6.55
C GLY A 88 -0.95 13.65 5.08
N TRP A 89 0.20 13.09 4.67
CA TRP A 89 0.36 12.41 3.40
C TRP A 89 0.05 10.93 3.53
N PHE A 90 -0.39 10.33 2.44
CA PHE A 90 -0.34 8.90 2.20
C PHE A 90 0.86 8.61 1.32
N TYR A 91 1.59 7.58 1.66
CA TYR A 91 2.74 7.09 0.91
C TYR A 91 2.42 5.71 0.37
N GLN A 92 2.69 5.49 -0.91
CA GLN A 92 2.49 4.20 -1.55
C GLN A 92 3.73 3.82 -2.34
N VAL A 93 4.12 2.56 -2.28
CA VAL A 93 5.18 1.99 -3.09
C VAL A 93 4.64 0.78 -3.82
N VAL A 94 5.07 0.59 -5.07
CA VAL A 94 4.62 -0.53 -5.91
C VAL A 94 5.78 -1.10 -6.71
N THR A 95 5.76 -2.40 -6.97
CA THR A 95 6.68 -3.07 -7.89
C THR A 95 6.41 -2.62 -9.33
N ASP A 96 7.40 -2.03 -10.01
CA ASP A 96 7.32 -1.71 -11.45
C ASP A 96 7.60 -2.99 -12.24
N MET A 97 6.57 -3.77 -12.51
CA MET A 97 6.70 -5.09 -13.12
C MET A 97 5.56 -5.37 -14.09
N ARG A 98 5.93 -6.01 -15.20
CA ARG A 98 5.03 -6.64 -16.16
C ARG A 98 5.40 -8.11 -16.31
N SER A 99 4.63 -9.02 -15.70
CA SER A 99 4.97 -10.45 -15.63
C SER A 99 5.04 -11.13 -17.00
N SER A 100 4.30 -10.62 -17.99
CA SER A 100 4.38 -11.11 -19.38
C SER A 100 5.76 -10.90 -20.04
N LEU A 101 6.64 -10.06 -19.46
CA LEU A 101 8.04 -9.88 -19.87
C LEU A 101 8.99 -10.82 -19.12
N GLY A 102 8.48 -11.65 -18.21
CA GLY A 102 9.23 -12.60 -17.39
C GLY A 102 9.38 -12.16 -15.93
N TRP A 103 9.49 -13.13 -15.03
CA TRP A 103 9.60 -12.93 -13.58
C TRP A 103 10.92 -12.28 -13.12
N SER A 104 11.90 -12.18 -13.99
CA SER A 104 13.20 -11.53 -13.74
C SER A 104 13.37 -10.27 -14.57
N SER A 105 12.29 -9.61 -14.98
CA SER A 105 12.32 -8.44 -15.87
C SER A 105 12.15 -7.11 -15.13
N ASN A 106 11.63 -7.12 -13.91
CA ASN A 106 11.43 -5.88 -13.17
C ASN A 106 12.72 -5.42 -12.49
N ARG A 107 13.06 -4.15 -12.71
CA ARG A 107 14.32 -3.56 -12.20
C ARG A 107 14.09 -2.27 -11.45
N GLY A 108 12.89 -2.09 -10.90
CA GLY A 108 12.56 -0.88 -10.21
C GLY A 108 11.22 -0.92 -9.49
N MET A 109 10.86 0.23 -8.97
CA MET A 109 9.64 0.47 -8.24
C MET A 109 9.14 1.89 -8.48
N VAL A 110 7.91 2.17 -8.07
CA VAL A 110 7.35 3.53 -8.09
C VAL A 110 7.14 3.99 -6.65
N LEU A 111 7.65 5.16 -6.34
CA LEU A 111 7.36 5.90 -5.10
C LEU A 111 6.19 6.83 -5.38
N MET A 112 5.22 6.87 -4.49
CA MET A 112 4.00 7.66 -4.68
C MET A 112 3.58 8.31 -3.36
N ARG A 113 3.04 9.54 -3.43
CA ARG A 113 2.39 10.18 -2.29
C ARG A 113 1.11 10.91 -2.70
N SER A 114 0.15 10.98 -1.77
CA SER A 114 -1.15 11.63 -1.98
C SER A 114 -1.65 12.30 -0.70
N ARG A 115 -2.51 13.30 -0.86
CA ARG A 115 -3.26 13.93 0.25
C ARG A 115 -4.71 13.45 0.34
N ASP A 116 -5.19 12.71 -0.68
CA ASP A 116 -6.61 12.39 -0.80
C ASP A 116 -6.90 10.95 -1.29
N LEU A 117 -5.86 10.11 -1.46
CA LEU A 117 -5.95 8.72 -1.93
C LEU A 117 -6.37 8.57 -3.41
N LEU A 118 -6.68 9.66 -4.10
CA LEU A 118 -7.15 9.66 -5.49
C LEU A 118 -6.14 10.31 -6.46
N HIS A 119 -5.43 11.34 -6.01
CA HIS A 119 -4.47 12.09 -6.81
C HIS A 119 -3.06 11.87 -6.25
N TRP A 120 -2.24 11.18 -7.03
CA TRP A 120 -0.91 10.74 -6.61
C TRP A 120 0.19 11.48 -7.36
N GLU A 121 1.12 12.06 -6.61
CA GLU A 121 2.46 12.39 -7.11
C GLU A 121 3.26 11.09 -7.19
N HIS A 122 4.02 10.86 -8.27
CA HIS A 122 4.73 9.60 -8.44
C HIS A 122 6.10 9.79 -9.08
N HIS A 123 7.04 8.91 -8.71
CA HIS A 123 8.41 8.89 -9.23
C HIS A 123 8.85 7.43 -9.44
N THR A 124 9.29 7.11 -10.65
CA THR A 124 9.77 5.76 -10.97
C THR A 124 11.27 5.67 -10.71
N ILE A 125 11.68 4.75 -9.85
CA ILE A 125 13.07 4.45 -9.55
C ILE A 125 13.49 3.23 -10.33
N HIS A 126 14.35 3.41 -11.35
CA HIS A 126 14.95 2.31 -12.10
C HIS A 126 16.38 2.08 -11.62
N PHE A 127 16.62 0.96 -10.95
CA PHE A 127 17.87 0.66 -10.25
C PHE A 127 19.10 0.71 -11.15
N PRO A 128 19.12 0.11 -12.38
CA PRO A 128 20.26 0.20 -13.28
C PRO A 128 20.66 1.64 -13.67
N ASP A 129 19.68 2.54 -13.76
CA ASP A 129 19.96 3.95 -14.08
C ASP A 129 20.38 4.74 -12.84
N ARG A 130 19.74 4.48 -11.68
CA ARG A 130 19.96 5.19 -10.42
C ARG A 130 21.30 4.84 -9.77
N TYR A 131 21.72 3.58 -9.90
CA TYR A 131 22.87 3.03 -9.19
C TYR A 131 24.00 2.58 -10.11
N LYS A 132 24.24 3.32 -11.21
CA LYS A 132 25.34 3.04 -12.15
C LYS A 132 26.69 2.90 -11.45
N GLY A 133 27.40 1.80 -11.75
CA GLY A 133 28.73 1.53 -11.20
C GLY A 133 28.72 0.82 -9.85
N THR A 134 27.55 0.48 -9.31
CA THR A 134 27.41 -0.34 -8.10
C THR A 134 26.78 -1.70 -8.41
N MET A 135 26.76 -2.62 -7.45
CA MET A 135 26.08 -3.92 -7.59
C MET A 135 24.59 -3.76 -7.92
N PHE A 136 23.95 -2.68 -7.48
CA PHE A 136 22.52 -2.44 -7.68
C PHE A 136 22.16 -2.05 -9.12
N ALA A 137 23.15 -1.77 -9.98
CA ALA A 137 22.93 -1.66 -11.41
C ALA A 137 22.69 -3.02 -12.08
N ASN A 138 23.10 -4.14 -11.43
CA ASN A 138 23.01 -5.51 -11.96
C ASN A 138 21.79 -6.26 -11.44
N VAL A 139 20.77 -5.57 -10.93
CA VAL A 139 19.54 -6.21 -10.46
C VAL A 139 18.81 -6.86 -11.64
N VAL A 140 18.40 -8.11 -11.46
CA VAL A 140 17.47 -8.80 -12.36
C VAL A 140 16.04 -8.60 -11.90
N ARG A 141 15.86 -8.43 -10.57
CA ARG A 141 14.55 -8.12 -9.98
C ARG A 141 14.68 -7.34 -8.68
N VAL A 142 13.69 -6.49 -8.47
CA VAL A 142 13.43 -5.72 -7.24
C VAL A 142 11.95 -5.92 -6.91
N TRP A 143 11.62 -6.70 -5.89
CA TRP A 143 10.26 -7.15 -5.63
C TRP A 143 9.67 -6.60 -4.35
N ALA A 144 8.34 -6.40 -4.40
CA ALA A 144 7.46 -6.14 -3.28
C ALA A 144 8.00 -5.07 -2.31
N PRO A 145 8.21 -3.82 -2.79
CA PRO A 145 8.63 -2.74 -1.91
C PRO A 145 7.52 -2.40 -0.93
N GLN A 146 7.91 -2.17 0.32
CA GLN A 146 7.04 -1.64 1.36
C GLN A 146 7.73 -0.49 2.08
N THR A 147 7.02 0.25 2.92
CA THR A 147 7.57 1.40 3.64
C THR A 147 7.05 1.50 5.06
N ILE A 148 7.92 1.95 5.97
CA ILE A 148 7.60 2.28 7.35
C ILE A 148 8.29 3.58 7.73
N TYR A 149 7.70 4.38 8.61
CA TYR A 149 8.39 5.52 9.19
C TYR A 149 9.33 5.06 10.30
N ASP A 150 10.62 5.30 10.12
CA ASP A 150 11.63 5.00 11.12
C ASP A 150 11.81 6.21 12.03
N GLU A 151 11.19 6.15 13.20
CA GLU A 151 11.25 7.23 14.20
C GLU A 151 12.67 7.52 14.67
N SER A 152 13.57 6.53 14.68
CA SER A 152 14.95 6.69 15.16
C SER A 152 15.79 7.53 14.21
N VAL A 153 15.44 7.53 12.91
CA VAL A 153 16.12 8.28 11.85
C VAL A 153 15.30 9.51 11.41
N GLY A 154 13.98 9.49 11.66
CA GLY A 154 13.07 10.54 11.23
C GLY A 154 12.80 10.53 9.72
N LYS A 155 12.80 9.34 9.08
CA LYS A 155 12.63 9.15 7.63
C LYS A 155 11.78 7.93 7.30
N TYR A 156 11.19 7.94 6.11
CA TYR A 156 10.53 6.76 5.56
C TYR A 156 11.58 5.77 5.04
N MET A 157 11.64 4.59 5.67
CA MET A 157 12.42 3.44 5.23
C MET A 157 11.61 2.69 4.18
N VAL A 158 12.15 2.52 2.98
CA VAL A 158 11.59 1.65 1.94
C VAL A 158 12.42 0.37 1.91
N TYR A 159 11.79 -0.79 2.05
CA TYR A 159 12.44 -2.09 2.07
C TYR A 159 11.84 -3.02 1.00
N PHE A 160 12.65 -3.88 0.44
CA PHE A 160 12.33 -4.69 -0.74
C PHE A 160 13.32 -5.83 -0.93
N SER A 161 12.98 -6.80 -1.77
CA SER A 161 13.85 -7.91 -2.10
C SER A 161 14.63 -7.65 -3.39
N ILE A 162 15.91 -8.05 -3.42
CA ILE A 162 16.79 -7.95 -4.59
C ILE A 162 17.41 -9.32 -4.91
N LEU A 163 17.47 -9.62 -6.22
CA LEU A 163 18.35 -10.60 -6.82
C LEU A 163 19.23 -9.91 -7.86
N THR A 164 20.52 -10.28 -7.96
CA THR A 164 21.44 -9.77 -8.99
C THR A 164 21.89 -10.90 -9.93
N ASP A 165 22.33 -10.55 -11.14
CA ASP A 165 22.84 -11.52 -12.12
C ASP A 165 24.36 -11.72 -12.06
N ASP A 166 25.09 -10.84 -11.36
CA ASP A 166 26.53 -10.90 -11.17
C ASP A 166 26.98 -11.80 -9.99
N GLY A 167 26.02 -12.45 -9.32
CA GLY A 167 26.29 -13.32 -8.17
C GLY A 167 26.58 -12.59 -6.86
N SER A 168 26.55 -11.25 -6.82
CA SER A 168 26.76 -10.47 -5.59
C SER A 168 25.62 -10.65 -4.59
N CYS A 169 24.41 -10.97 -5.10
CA CYS A 169 23.26 -11.39 -4.32
C CYS A 169 22.62 -12.63 -4.97
N PRO A 170 23.05 -13.85 -4.62
CA PRO A 170 22.72 -15.09 -5.35
C PRO A 170 21.30 -15.62 -5.07
N TYR A 171 20.56 -15.02 -4.14
CA TYR A 171 19.16 -15.29 -3.82
C TYR A 171 18.48 -13.99 -3.46
N ASP A 172 17.14 -13.97 -3.44
CA ASP A 172 16.38 -12.79 -3.03
C ASP A 172 16.69 -12.46 -1.57
N ARG A 173 17.35 -11.33 -1.37
CA ARG A 173 17.73 -10.82 -0.05
C ARG A 173 17.02 -9.51 0.21
N VAL A 174 16.62 -9.28 1.45
CA VAL A 174 15.89 -8.09 1.82
C VAL A 174 16.85 -6.93 2.12
N TYR A 175 16.63 -5.84 1.41
CA TYR A 175 17.35 -4.57 1.51
C TYR A 175 16.42 -3.46 1.93
N TYR A 176 17.00 -2.35 2.40
CA TYR A 176 16.29 -1.12 2.68
C TYR A 176 17.10 0.10 2.24
N VAL A 177 16.40 1.19 2.03
CA VAL A 177 16.97 2.53 1.77
C VAL A 177 15.99 3.58 2.29
N TYR A 178 16.48 4.77 2.64
CA TYR A 178 15.59 5.85 3.05
C TYR A 178 15.14 6.67 1.84
N ALA A 179 13.86 7.02 1.81
CA ALA A 179 13.37 8.02 0.88
C ALA A 179 13.86 9.43 1.29
N ASN A 180 13.97 10.32 0.31
CA ASN A 180 14.18 11.75 0.54
C ASN A 180 12.90 12.40 1.10
N ASP A 181 12.99 13.68 1.49
CA ASP A 181 11.94 14.36 2.26
C ASP A 181 10.63 14.56 1.46
N ASP A 182 10.67 14.55 0.13
CA ASP A 182 9.49 14.65 -0.72
C ASP A 182 9.02 13.31 -1.31
N PHE A 183 9.64 12.19 -0.91
CA PHE A 183 9.33 10.83 -1.34
C PHE A 183 9.45 10.63 -2.86
N SER A 184 10.41 11.32 -3.48
CA SER A 184 10.63 11.30 -4.93
C SER A 184 11.85 10.50 -5.38
N ASP A 185 12.82 10.25 -4.48
CA ASP A 185 14.06 9.51 -4.72
C ASP A 185 14.58 8.90 -3.41
N PHE A 186 15.64 8.14 -3.49
CA PHE A 186 16.34 7.54 -2.37
C PHE A 186 17.57 8.33 -1.92
N VAL A 187 17.90 8.22 -0.64
CA VAL A 187 19.12 8.79 -0.05
C VAL A 187 20.19 7.71 0.07
N GLY A 188 21.22 7.78 -0.77
CA GLY A 188 22.32 6.82 -0.78
C GLY A 188 21.99 5.51 -1.49
N GLU A 189 22.70 4.44 -1.08
CA GLU A 189 22.55 3.11 -1.63
C GLU A 189 21.77 2.19 -0.68
N PRO A 190 21.07 1.16 -1.21
CA PRO A 190 20.41 0.16 -0.39
C PRO A 190 21.40 -0.58 0.53
N LYS A 191 20.95 -0.89 1.74
CA LYS A 191 21.65 -1.69 2.72
C LYS A 191 20.89 -2.97 3.01
N VAL A 192 21.56 -4.04 3.39
CA VAL A 192 20.90 -5.27 3.82
C VAL A 192 20.08 -4.97 5.07
N LEU A 193 18.79 -5.29 5.04
CA LEU A 193 17.92 -5.23 6.20
C LEU A 193 18.10 -6.49 7.04
N PHE A 194 17.98 -7.68 6.40
CA PHE A 194 18.31 -8.97 7.00
C PHE A 194 18.65 -9.99 5.93
N ASP A 195 19.28 -11.10 6.36
CA ASP A 195 19.72 -12.19 5.50
C ASP A 195 19.54 -13.53 6.22
N VAL A 196 18.54 -14.29 5.80
CA VAL A 196 18.27 -15.64 6.35
C VAL A 196 19.13 -16.75 5.73
N LYS A 197 20.09 -16.39 4.87
CA LYS A 197 20.93 -17.31 4.10
C LYS A 197 20.13 -18.22 3.17
N ASP A 198 19.00 -17.73 2.72
CA ASP A 198 18.10 -18.32 1.74
C ASP A 198 17.19 -17.20 1.17
N ALA A 199 16.44 -17.51 0.10
CA ALA A 199 15.57 -16.50 -0.51
C ALA A 199 14.44 -16.05 0.43
N ALA A 200 14.30 -14.74 0.57
CA ALA A 200 13.24 -14.07 1.33
C ALA A 200 12.63 -12.92 0.52
N ILE A 201 11.31 -12.90 0.45
CA ILE A 201 10.53 -11.89 -0.28
C ILE A 201 9.33 -11.40 0.56
N ASP A 202 8.57 -10.44 0.05
CA ASP A 202 7.29 -9.98 0.58
C ASP A 202 7.36 -9.65 2.08
N THR A 203 8.29 -8.77 2.42
CA THR A 203 8.47 -8.35 3.81
C THR A 203 7.43 -7.31 4.19
N ASP A 204 6.77 -7.48 5.35
CA ASP A 204 5.91 -6.48 5.99
C ASP A 204 6.36 -6.21 7.43
N ILE A 205 6.40 -4.94 7.83
CA ILE A 205 6.88 -4.53 9.16
C ILE A 205 5.81 -3.70 9.85
N VAL A 206 5.38 -4.18 11.01
CA VAL A 206 4.50 -3.42 11.90
C VAL A 206 5.13 -3.26 13.28
N ARG A 207 4.72 -2.23 14.02
CA ARG A 207 5.14 -1.98 15.39
C ARG A 207 3.97 -2.16 16.34
N ASP A 208 4.17 -2.91 17.42
CA ASP A 208 3.16 -3.12 18.45
C ASP A 208 3.14 -2.00 19.51
N ASP A 209 2.21 -2.11 20.46
CA ASP A 209 2.05 -1.12 21.52
C ASP A 209 3.23 -1.11 22.53
N ASP A 210 3.99 -2.19 22.61
CA ASP A 210 5.21 -2.30 23.44
C ASP A 210 6.44 -1.73 22.72
N GLY A 211 6.28 -1.29 21.47
CA GLY A 211 7.33 -0.71 20.65
C GLY A 211 8.19 -1.72 19.93
N LEU A 212 7.83 -3.01 19.96
CA LEU A 212 8.52 -4.06 19.21
C LEU A 212 8.11 -4.03 17.74
N TYR A 213 9.08 -4.24 16.87
CA TYR A 213 8.85 -4.46 15.45
C TYR A 213 8.63 -5.94 15.18
N HIS A 214 7.58 -6.24 14.46
CA HIS A 214 7.23 -7.55 13.93
C HIS A 214 7.47 -7.54 12.44
N VAL A 215 8.48 -8.30 11.98
CA VAL A 215 8.95 -8.34 10.60
C VAL A 215 8.52 -9.64 9.97
N PHE A 216 7.46 -9.60 9.19
CA PHE A 216 6.95 -10.76 8.44
C PHE A 216 7.65 -10.84 7.09
N PHE A 217 7.91 -12.02 6.61
CA PHE A 217 8.52 -12.25 5.29
C PHE A 217 8.21 -13.65 4.78
N LYS A 218 8.11 -13.80 3.48
CA LYS A 218 7.95 -15.12 2.87
C LYS A 218 9.32 -15.74 2.57
N THR A 219 9.49 -17.01 2.91
CA THR A 219 10.63 -17.81 2.47
C THR A 219 10.35 -18.39 1.08
N GLU A 220 11.28 -18.19 0.13
CA GLU A 220 11.22 -18.76 -1.24
C GLU A 220 12.25 -19.83 -1.48
N GLY A 221 13.10 -20.11 -0.52
CA GLY A 221 14.19 -21.08 -0.62
C GLY A 221 13.74 -22.52 -0.72
N GLN A 222 14.72 -23.41 -0.86
CA GLN A 222 14.49 -24.84 -1.10
C GLN A 222 13.98 -25.61 0.12
N ARG A 223 14.16 -25.10 1.35
CA ARG A 223 13.92 -25.85 2.58
C ARG A 223 12.44 -25.88 2.99
N GLN A 224 11.84 -24.74 3.14
CA GLN A 224 10.43 -24.60 3.52
C GLN A 224 9.89 -23.26 3.00
N LYS A 225 8.67 -23.26 2.50
CA LYS A 225 8.00 -22.05 1.97
C LYS A 225 6.82 -21.67 2.86
N GLY A 226 6.76 -20.41 3.23
CA GLY A 226 5.68 -19.84 4.03
C GLY A 226 6.11 -18.52 4.68
N ILE A 227 5.19 -17.92 5.41
CA ILE A 227 5.41 -16.64 6.10
C ILE A 227 6.10 -16.90 7.43
N LYS A 228 7.28 -16.33 7.60
CA LYS A 228 8.09 -16.31 8.82
C LYS A 228 8.02 -14.94 9.48
N GLN A 229 8.50 -14.87 10.72
CA GLN A 229 8.53 -13.63 11.48
C GLN A 229 9.81 -13.48 12.28
N PHE A 230 10.40 -12.28 12.24
CA PHE A 230 11.31 -11.81 13.28
C PHE A 230 10.57 -10.86 14.22
N ILE A 231 11.01 -10.80 15.48
CA ILE A 231 10.63 -9.77 16.45
C ILE A 231 11.90 -9.08 16.92
N THR A 232 11.88 -7.74 16.97
CA THR A 232 13.03 -6.94 17.39
C THR A 232 12.60 -5.61 18.03
N PRO A 233 13.31 -5.13 19.07
CA PRO A 233 13.13 -3.77 19.57
C PRO A 233 13.82 -2.70 18.70
N ASP A 234 14.66 -3.12 17.72
CA ASP A 234 15.54 -2.21 16.99
C ASP A 234 15.81 -2.75 15.58
N LEU A 235 15.34 -2.03 14.55
CA LEU A 235 15.52 -2.43 13.15
C LEU A 235 16.98 -2.37 12.68
N HIS A 236 17.85 -1.63 13.39
CA HIS A 236 19.24 -1.41 13.01
C HIS A 236 20.23 -2.35 13.70
N ASP A 237 19.83 -3.05 14.74
CA ASP A 237 20.67 -3.98 15.49
C ASP A 237 20.21 -5.43 15.26
N LEU A 238 20.76 -6.05 14.22
CA LEU A 238 20.44 -7.44 13.87
C LEU A 238 20.74 -8.46 15.00
N SER A 239 21.58 -8.12 15.97
CA SER A 239 21.85 -8.99 17.12
C SER A 239 20.65 -9.13 18.06
N LYS A 240 19.66 -8.23 17.95
CA LYS A 240 18.43 -8.23 18.73
C LYS A 240 17.24 -8.85 17.99
N TRP A 241 17.45 -9.34 16.75
CA TRP A 241 16.40 -9.92 15.95
C TRP A 241 16.17 -11.38 16.32
N GLU A 242 14.98 -11.71 16.79
CA GLU A 242 14.60 -13.05 17.20
C GLU A 242 13.69 -13.70 16.16
N LEU A 243 14.20 -14.71 15.44
CA LEU A 243 13.40 -15.50 14.50
C LEU A 243 12.41 -16.37 15.28
N GLN A 244 11.12 -16.18 15.01
CA GLN A 244 10.07 -16.97 15.64
C GLN A 244 9.98 -18.37 15.03
N PRO A 245 9.63 -19.41 15.84
CA PRO A 245 9.49 -20.78 15.35
C PRO A 245 8.21 -20.92 14.50
N GLY A 246 8.24 -21.88 13.56
CA GLY A 246 7.07 -22.20 12.73
C GLY A 246 6.81 -21.21 11.61
N PHE A 247 5.60 -21.22 11.12
CA PHE A 247 5.04 -20.29 10.14
C PHE A 247 3.86 -19.51 10.74
N CYS A 248 3.62 -18.30 10.23
CA CYS A 248 2.54 -17.44 10.71
C CYS A 248 1.19 -17.77 10.07
N GLN A 249 1.18 -18.30 8.83
CA GLN A 249 -0.08 -18.68 8.17
C GLN A 249 -0.74 -19.89 8.87
N ASP A 250 -2.06 -19.88 8.94
CA ASP A 250 -2.88 -20.99 9.48
C ASP A 250 -3.51 -21.77 8.32
N THR A 251 -2.67 -22.28 7.40
CA THR A 251 -3.08 -23.04 6.22
C THR A 251 -1.90 -23.86 5.70
N ASP A 252 -2.19 -24.93 4.97
CA ASP A 252 -1.24 -25.73 4.19
C ASP A 252 -1.12 -25.30 2.73
N LYS A 253 -1.93 -24.30 2.31
CA LYS A 253 -1.84 -23.71 0.98
C LYS A 253 -0.51 -22.98 0.78
N ALA A 254 -0.06 -22.89 -0.48
CA ALA A 254 1.05 -22.02 -0.84
C ALA A 254 0.63 -20.56 -0.69
N VAL A 255 1.37 -19.79 0.10
CA VAL A 255 1.05 -18.41 0.46
C VAL A 255 2.16 -17.44 0.09
N GLU A 256 1.80 -16.19 -0.16
CA GLU A 256 2.71 -15.05 -0.36
C GLU A 256 2.04 -13.74 0.03
N GLY A 257 2.77 -12.61 -0.01
CA GLY A 257 2.18 -11.30 0.15
C GLY A 257 1.59 -11.07 1.52
N ALA A 258 2.38 -11.28 2.58
CA ALA A 258 1.94 -10.97 3.94
C ALA A 258 1.61 -9.48 4.07
N GLY A 259 0.41 -9.15 4.56
CA GLY A 259 0.02 -7.82 4.97
C GLY A 259 -0.54 -7.85 6.39
N VAL A 260 -0.10 -6.93 7.25
CA VAL A 260 -0.53 -6.90 8.66
C VAL A 260 -1.14 -5.55 8.97
N PHE A 261 -2.31 -5.56 9.57
CA PHE A 261 -2.99 -4.34 10.02
C PHE A 261 -3.76 -4.57 11.33
N ARG A 262 -4.25 -3.49 11.94
CA ARG A 262 -4.97 -3.55 13.21
C ARG A 262 -6.40 -3.10 13.06
N LEU A 263 -7.33 -3.85 13.62
CA LEU A 263 -8.74 -3.48 13.70
C LEU A 263 -8.98 -2.45 14.81
N PHE A 264 -10.15 -1.78 14.76
CA PHE A 264 -10.53 -0.75 15.75
C PHE A 264 -10.72 -1.31 17.16
N ASP A 265 -11.00 -2.61 17.29
CA ASP A 265 -11.09 -3.30 18.56
C ASP A 265 -9.73 -3.74 19.14
N GLY A 266 -8.64 -3.45 18.42
CA GLY A 266 -7.29 -3.81 18.80
C GLY A 266 -6.80 -5.16 18.28
N THR A 267 -7.66 -5.95 17.63
CA THR A 267 -7.28 -7.21 17.00
C THR A 267 -6.30 -6.97 15.85
N TRP A 268 -5.21 -7.73 15.80
CA TRP A 268 -4.31 -7.77 14.66
C TRP A 268 -4.81 -8.74 13.59
N VAL A 269 -4.63 -8.37 12.35
CA VAL A 269 -4.97 -9.19 11.19
C VAL A 269 -3.71 -9.43 10.37
N LEU A 270 -3.40 -10.70 10.10
CA LEU A 270 -2.47 -11.12 9.06
C LEU A 270 -3.29 -11.59 7.87
N MET A 271 -3.08 -11.00 6.73
CA MET A 271 -3.68 -11.42 5.46
C MET A 271 -2.60 -11.88 4.48
N TYR A 272 -2.96 -12.77 3.58
CA TYR A 272 -2.04 -13.28 2.56
C TYR A 272 -2.77 -13.87 1.36
N ASP A 273 -2.06 -13.89 0.24
CA ASP A 273 -2.49 -14.45 -1.04
C ASP A 273 -2.17 -15.96 -1.11
N CYS A 274 -3.17 -16.79 -1.26
CA CYS A 274 -3.02 -18.21 -1.57
C CYS A 274 -2.90 -18.39 -3.09
N TYR A 275 -1.80 -17.91 -3.65
CA TYR A 275 -1.59 -17.61 -5.07
C TYR A 275 -1.75 -18.79 -6.04
N THR A 276 -1.63 -20.04 -5.57
CA THR A 276 -1.83 -21.24 -6.40
C THR A 276 -3.26 -21.78 -6.35
N SER A 277 -4.09 -21.29 -5.44
CA SER A 277 -5.44 -21.81 -5.19
C SER A 277 -6.55 -20.76 -5.38
N TYR A 278 -6.20 -19.53 -5.76
CA TYR A 278 -7.15 -18.42 -5.96
C TYR A 278 -7.99 -18.11 -4.71
N HIS A 279 -7.34 -18.05 -3.55
CA HIS A 279 -7.92 -17.64 -2.29
C HIS A 279 -7.12 -16.51 -1.67
N TYR A 280 -7.80 -15.66 -0.89
CA TYR A 280 -7.18 -14.67 -0.02
C TYR A 280 -7.65 -14.94 1.41
N GLN A 281 -6.72 -15.16 2.33
CA GLN A 281 -7.05 -15.56 3.69
C GLN A 281 -6.70 -14.47 4.70
N PHE A 282 -7.51 -14.40 5.76
CA PHE A 282 -7.34 -13.47 6.86
C PHE A 282 -7.27 -14.26 8.17
N CYS A 283 -6.23 -14.00 8.94
CA CYS A 283 -6.01 -14.59 10.26
C CYS A 283 -6.07 -13.50 11.32
N LYS A 284 -6.69 -13.77 12.45
CA LYS A 284 -6.69 -12.89 13.62
C LYS A 284 -5.59 -13.25 14.61
N SER A 285 -5.08 -12.25 15.33
CA SER A 285 -4.15 -12.40 16.44
C SER A 285 -4.39 -11.32 17.49
N THR A 286 -4.11 -11.63 18.76
CA THR A 286 -4.10 -10.66 19.86
C THR A 286 -2.69 -10.34 20.34
N ASP A 287 -1.68 -11.08 19.87
CA ASP A 287 -0.30 -11.03 20.35
C ASP A 287 0.74 -10.88 19.22
N LEU A 288 0.29 -10.78 17.95
CA LEU A 288 1.16 -10.79 16.74
C LEU A 288 2.10 -12.00 16.66
N ARG A 289 1.82 -13.08 17.39
CA ARG A 289 2.63 -14.32 17.43
C ARG A 289 1.83 -15.53 16.98
N THR A 290 0.59 -15.61 17.44
CA THR A 290 -0.32 -16.72 17.15
C THR A 290 -1.45 -16.21 16.26
N PHE A 291 -1.54 -16.77 15.07
CA PHE A 291 -2.55 -16.40 14.08
C PHE A 291 -3.54 -17.53 13.86
N LYS A 292 -4.84 -17.18 13.79
CA LYS A 292 -5.92 -18.12 13.50
C LYS A 292 -6.75 -17.62 12.34
N GLN A 293 -6.89 -18.47 11.32
CA GLN A 293 -7.73 -18.19 10.16
C GLN A 293 -9.17 -17.95 10.59
N VAL A 294 -9.74 -16.85 10.12
CA VAL A 294 -11.13 -16.46 10.36
C VAL A 294 -11.91 -16.28 9.06
N GLN A 295 -11.21 -16.05 7.97
CA GLN A 295 -11.82 -15.88 6.66
C GLN A 295 -10.95 -16.48 5.56
N ASP A 296 -11.62 -17.20 4.65
CA ASP A 296 -11.04 -17.77 3.42
C ASP A 296 -11.92 -17.37 2.24
N THR A 297 -11.51 -16.33 1.53
CA THR A 297 -12.28 -15.75 0.43
C THR A 297 -11.76 -16.28 -0.89
N GLN A 298 -12.63 -16.93 -1.66
CA GLN A 298 -12.31 -17.28 -3.04
C GLN A 298 -12.24 -15.99 -3.88
N THR A 299 -11.13 -15.82 -4.58
CA THR A 299 -10.89 -14.63 -5.40
C THR A 299 -11.53 -14.83 -6.79
N THR A 300 -12.79 -14.42 -6.91
CA THR A 300 -13.60 -14.56 -8.13
C THR A 300 -14.41 -13.29 -8.41
N GLY A 301 -14.82 -13.08 -9.65
CA GLY A 301 -15.64 -11.94 -10.04
C GLY A 301 -14.88 -10.61 -9.97
N ALA A 302 -15.53 -9.57 -9.47
CA ALA A 302 -14.96 -8.23 -9.40
C ALA A 302 -13.97 -8.02 -8.22
N PHE A 303 -13.90 -8.96 -7.27
CA PHE A 303 -12.97 -8.89 -6.14
C PHE A 303 -12.00 -10.07 -6.19
N THR A 304 -10.87 -9.85 -6.83
CA THR A 304 -9.80 -10.84 -7.02
C THR A 304 -8.47 -10.32 -6.50
N PRO A 305 -8.38 -10.00 -5.18
CA PRO A 305 -7.18 -9.40 -4.64
C PRO A 305 -5.99 -10.35 -4.72
N ARG A 306 -4.84 -9.76 -5.03
CA ARG A 306 -3.51 -10.30 -4.87
C ARG A 306 -2.77 -9.40 -3.90
N HIS A 307 -1.55 -9.78 -3.50
CA HIS A 307 -0.69 -9.08 -2.55
C HIS A 307 -0.95 -7.57 -2.48
N GLY A 308 -1.29 -7.05 -1.31
CA GLY A 308 -1.62 -5.65 -1.07
C GLY A 308 -1.67 -5.30 0.41
N THR A 309 -2.13 -4.11 0.74
CA THR A 309 -2.06 -3.57 2.11
C THR A 309 -3.36 -2.89 2.50
N VAL A 310 -3.67 -2.93 3.78
CA VAL A 310 -4.86 -2.30 4.37
C VAL A 310 -4.47 -1.18 5.33
N ILE A 311 -5.13 -0.04 5.21
CA ILE A 311 -5.05 1.06 6.19
C ILE A 311 -6.42 1.45 6.71
N ALA A 312 -6.47 1.94 7.95
CA ALA A 312 -7.65 2.61 8.49
C ALA A 312 -7.86 3.97 7.81
N ILE A 313 -9.12 4.32 7.51
CA ILE A 313 -9.49 5.59 6.91
C ILE A 313 -10.53 6.33 7.73
N THR A 314 -10.43 7.67 7.70
CA THR A 314 -11.36 8.57 8.39
C THR A 314 -12.71 8.66 7.67
N ARG A 315 -13.70 9.21 8.36
CA ARG A 315 -15.03 9.48 7.78
C ARG A 315 -14.95 10.32 6.51
N SER A 316 -14.12 11.36 6.50
CA SER A 316 -14.00 12.25 5.33
C SER A 316 -13.34 11.54 4.14
N GLU A 317 -12.36 10.68 4.36
CA GLU A 317 -11.72 9.87 3.32
C GLU A 317 -12.68 8.81 2.77
N HIS A 318 -13.42 8.14 3.64
CA HIS A 318 -14.45 7.19 3.25
C HIS A 318 -15.54 7.87 2.40
N GLU A 319 -16.02 9.05 2.82
CA GLU A 319 -17.01 9.82 2.06
C GLU A 319 -16.47 10.26 0.70
N LEU A 320 -15.21 10.65 0.61
CA LEU A 320 -14.58 11.06 -0.64
C LEU A 320 -14.47 9.87 -1.61
N LEU A 321 -13.94 8.75 -1.16
CA LEU A 321 -13.79 7.54 -1.97
C LEU A 321 -15.13 6.98 -2.44
N THR A 322 -16.13 6.92 -1.56
CA THR A 322 -17.48 6.47 -1.91
C THR A 322 -18.16 7.42 -2.92
N ALA A 323 -17.94 8.72 -2.79
CA ALA A 323 -18.50 9.71 -3.72
C ALA A 323 -17.81 9.64 -5.10
N TRP A 324 -16.50 9.42 -5.12
CA TRP A 324 -15.74 9.19 -6.33
C TRP A 324 -16.21 7.92 -7.05
N ASP A 325 -16.36 6.81 -6.32
CA ASP A 325 -16.86 5.54 -6.84
C ASP A 325 -18.26 5.66 -7.47
N ALA A 326 -19.15 6.38 -6.80
CA ALA A 326 -20.50 6.65 -7.34
C ALA A 326 -20.46 7.42 -8.67
N LEU A 327 -19.50 8.35 -8.84
CA LEU A 327 -19.31 9.05 -10.11
C LEU A 327 -18.71 8.14 -11.18
N MET A 328 -17.72 7.32 -10.85
CA MET A 328 -17.13 6.36 -11.77
C MET A 328 -18.18 5.36 -12.30
N THR A 329 -19.00 4.82 -11.41
CA THR A 329 -20.12 3.93 -11.77
C THR A 329 -21.12 4.62 -12.68
N ALA A 330 -21.56 5.83 -12.33
CA ALA A 330 -22.51 6.58 -13.14
C ALA A 330 -21.93 6.92 -14.54
N GLU A 331 -20.64 7.26 -14.61
CA GLU A 331 -19.96 7.52 -15.88
C GLU A 331 -19.87 6.26 -16.75
N ALA A 332 -19.55 5.11 -16.15
CA ALA A 332 -19.52 3.83 -16.83
C ALA A 332 -20.88 3.44 -17.40
N ASP A 333 -21.95 3.57 -16.61
CA ASP A 333 -23.33 3.33 -17.05
C ASP A 333 -23.72 4.25 -18.21
N LEU A 334 -23.32 5.53 -18.14
CA LEU A 334 -23.60 6.50 -19.20
C LEU A 334 -22.83 6.15 -20.49
N LYS A 335 -21.61 5.66 -20.40
CA LYS A 335 -20.80 5.18 -21.53
C LYS A 335 -21.39 3.92 -22.16
N ALA A 336 -22.02 3.07 -21.39
CA ALA A 336 -22.62 1.80 -21.84
C ALA A 336 -23.88 1.98 -22.68
N ILE A 337 -24.54 3.17 -22.67
CA ILE A 337 -25.72 3.40 -23.51
C ILE A 337 -25.34 3.34 -24.98
N PRO A 338 -26.00 2.47 -25.80
CA PRO A 338 -25.73 2.39 -27.23
C PRO A 338 -26.06 3.69 -27.96
N VAL A 339 -25.08 4.26 -28.65
CA VAL A 339 -25.25 5.54 -29.40
C VAL A 339 -26.44 5.54 -30.37
N PRO A 340 -26.72 4.47 -31.13
CA PRO A 340 -27.85 4.43 -32.06
C PRO A 340 -29.23 4.56 -31.41
N THR A 341 -29.33 4.35 -30.09
CA THR A 341 -30.60 4.44 -29.36
C THR A 341 -30.93 5.85 -28.88
N LEU A 342 -30.01 6.82 -29.05
CA LEU A 342 -30.13 8.17 -28.56
C LEU A 342 -30.63 9.13 -29.66
N THR A 343 -31.50 10.03 -29.30
CA THR A 343 -31.83 11.23 -30.13
C THR A 343 -30.63 12.19 -30.16
N LEU A 344 -30.58 13.08 -31.15
CA LEU A 344 -29.52 14.10 -31.24
C LEU A 344 -29.38 14.91 -29.94
N LYS A 345 -30.49 15.35 -29.34
CA LYS A 345 -30.54 16.11 -28.08
C LYS A 345 -29.95 15.28 -26.92
N GLN A 346 -30.24 13.98 -26.86
CA GLN A 346 -29.68 13.08 -25.84
C GLN A 346 -28.18 12.83 -26.07
N LEU A 347 -27.72 12.75 -27.31
CA LEU A 347 -26.30 12.66 -27.65
C LEU A 347 -25.51 13.88 -27.15
N ASP A 348 -26.02 15.09 -27.41
CA ASP A 348 -25.40 16.34 -26.94
C ASP A 348 -25.35 16.37 -25.41
N SER A 349 -26.48 16.00 -24.76
CA SER A 349 -26.54 15.94 -23.28
C SER A 349 -25.56 14.90 -22.71
N ARG A 350 -25.48 13.70 -23.30
CA ARG A 350 -24.53 12.65 -22.90
C ARG A 350 -23.11 13.13 -23.02
N LYS A 351 -22.75 13.76 -24.15
CA LYS A 351 -21.40 14.30 -24.38
C LYS A 351 -21.04 15.33 -23.31
N ALA A 352 -21.89 16.31 -23.05
CA ALA A 352 -21.68 17.33 -22.04
C ALA A 352 -21.50 16.73 -20.63
N LEU A 353 -22.31 15.73 -20.25
CA LEU A 353 -22.23 15.06 -18.96
C LEU A 353 -20.93 14.30 -18.79
N LEU A 354 -20.41 13.62 -19.86
CA LEU A 354 -19.13 12.94 -19.85
C LEU A 354 -17.96 13.92 -19.73
N GLU A 355 -18.00 15.04 -20.46
CA GLU A 355 -16.98 16.09 -20.37
C GLU A 355 -16.92 16.72 -18.97
N GLU A 356 -18.09 17.01 -18.35
CA GLU A 356 -18.16 17.50 -16.98
C GLU A 356 -17.64 16.46 -15.99
N ALA A 357 -17.99 15.15 -16.14
CA ALA A 357 -17.52 14.09 -15.28
C ALA A 357 -15.99 13.98 -15.35
N GLN A 358 -15.39 13.95 -16.54
CA GLN A 358 -13.93 13.92 -16.72
C GLN A 358 -13.24 15.13 -16.08
N LYS A 359 -13.82 16.32 -16.19
CA LYS A 359 -13.27 17.51 -15.54
C LYS A 359 -13.30 17.40 -14.02
N VAL A 360 -14.34 16.82 -13.44
CA VAL A 360 -14.47 16.60 -11.99
C VAL A 360 -13.51 15.50 -11.53
N LEU A 361 -13.37 14.39 -12.29
CA LEU A 361 -12.50 13.27 -11.98
C LEU A 361 -11.01 13.62 -12.07
N ASN A 362 -10.62 14.44 -13.06
CA ASN A 362 -9.25 14.88 -13.24
C ASN A 362 -8.82 16.02 -12.31
N GLY A 363 -9.78 16.65 -11.61
CA GLY A 363 -9.53 17.73 -10.67
C GLY A 363 -9.55 17.23 -9.21
N LYS A 364 -8.89 17.95 -8.31
CA LYS A 364 -8.99 17.71 -6.86
C LYS A 364 -10.36 18.13 -6.35
N ALA A 365 -11.38 17.31 -6.63
CA ALA A 365 -12.76 17.61 -6.32
C ALA A 365 -13.16 17.13 -4.91
N SER A 366 -14.12 17.79 -4.29
CA SER A 366 -14.69 17.36 -3.01
C SER A 366 -15.72 16.23 -3.19
N ALA A 367 -16.00 15.48 -2.14
CA ALA A 367 -17.07 14.48 -2.12
C ALA A 367 -18.42 15.06 -2.58
N LYS A 368 -18.71 16.32 -2.22
CA LYS A 368 -19.92 17.04 -2.67
C LYS A 368 -19.94 17.22 -4.19
N ALA A 369 -18.81 17.55 -4.80
CA ALA A 369 -18.73 17.73 -6.26
C ALA A 369 -18.88 16.39 -7.00
N TYR A 370 -18.26 15.32 -6.53
CA TYR A 370 -18.45 13.97 -7.06
C TYR A 370 -19.91 13.54 -6.99
N LYS A 371 -20.56 13.64 -5.82
CA LYS A 371 -21.99 13.33 -5.62
C LYS A 371 -22.90 14.14 -6.53
N ALA A 372 -22.63 15.43 -6.67
CA ALA A 372 -23.44 16.30 -7.52
C ALA A 372 -23.37 15.92 -9.00
N GLN A 373 -22.19 15.59 -9.49
CA GLN A 373 -22.03 15.17 -10.89
C GLN A 373 -22.60 13.78 -11.14
N ALA A 374 -22.42 12.82 -10.22
CA ALA A 374 -23.05 11.51 -10.28
C ALA A 374 -24.60 11.63 -10.36
N ALA A 375 -25.20 12.50 -9.52
CA ALA A 375 -26.63 12.73 -9.51
C ALA A 375 -27.17 13.30 -10.85
N LYS A 376 -26.42 14.19 -11.53
CA LYS A 376 -26.79 14.68 -12.87
C LYS A 376 -26.85 13.54 -13.89
N ILE A 377 -25.84 12.68 -13.89
CA ILE A 377 -25.76 11.52 -14.79
C ILE A 377 -26.89 10.54 -14.49
N GLN A 378 -27.12 10.20 -13.23
CA GLN A 378 -28.20 9.29 -12.81
C GLN A 378 -29.58 9.81 -13.20
N LYS A 379 -29.79 11.14 -13.15
CA LYS A 379 -31.04 11.78 -13.63
C LYS A 379 -31.21 11.55 -15.14
N PHE A 380 -30.17 11.72 -15.94
CA PHE A 380 -30.19 11.44 -17.36
C PHE A 380 -30.50 9.97 -17.65
N LEU A 381 -29.82 9.01 -16.95
CA LEU A 381 -30.05 7.57 -17.10
C LEU A 381 -31.49 7.18 -16.80
N LYS A 382 -32.10 7.73 -15.75
CA LYS A 382 -33.52 7.50 -15.43
C LYS A 382 -34.46 8.02 -16.51
N GLN A 383 -34.18 9.18 -17.13
CA GLN A 383 -34.97 9.72 -18.22
C GLN A 383 -34.80 8.97 -19.54
N TYR A 384 -33.68 8.32 -19.74
CA TYR A 384 -33.42 7.47 -20.88
C TYR A 384 -34.15 6.12 -20.78
N ALA A 385 -34.26 5.56 -19.56
CA ALA A 385 -34.92 4.28 -19.30
C ALA A 385 -36.45 4.35 -19.25
N ALA A 386 -37.03 5.57 -19.17
CA ALA A 386 -38.47 5.83 -19.15
C ALA A 386 -39.02 6.03 -20.55
#